data_ffc447fdac133f1bb40d8f44162549e3
#
_entry.id   ffc447fdac133f1bb40d8f44162549e3
#
_cell.length_a   1.000
_cell.length_b   1.000
_cell.length_c   1.000
_cell.angle_alpha   90.00
_cell.angle_beta   90.00
_cell.angle_gamma   90.00
#
_symmetry.space_group_name_H-M   'P 1'
#
loop_
_entity.id
_entity.type
_entity.pdbx_description
1 polymer ?
#
loop_
_entity_poly.entity_id
_entity_poly.type
_entity_poly.pdbx_seq_one_letter_code
_entity_poly.pdbx_strand_id
1 'polypeptide(L)'
;MSCVPEVDFNKILYCYHDLGEKKLLKKSLSSLDINRKVFLYYSKSSHVPICALPKLRLVLSSKSGFLSFCYNFFHFMSCYRYPIPVSTANISSIAKFVISHEVGHILDPDVYSSKEEYADILSNIVEKLIEYDIDISKADFYKKNLPSDLEECVVALKRNLISRESKAWDIAKTIVKFSNDDDMYLFDRIREYALATYNFGNLKNIVKEHNIETVLKYRKYFIN
;
A
#
# COMPACT_ATOMS: atom_id res chain seq x y z
N MET A 1 -14.85 0.85 -28.26
CA MET A 1 -14.59 0.59 -26.81
C MET A 1 -14.02 -0.80 -26.70
N SER A 2 -12.72 -0.96 -26.49
CA SER A 2 -12.13 -2.28 -26.23
C SER A 2 -12.60 -2.73 -24.83
N CYS A 3 -13.34 -3.83 -24.74
CA CYS A 3 -13.67 -4.46 -23.47
C CYS A 3 -12.36 -4.76 -22.73
N VAL A 4 -12.17 -4.15 -21.56
CA VAL A 4 -11.09 -4.55 -20.67
C VAL A 4 -11.36 -6.00 -20.28
N PRO A 5 -10.42 -6.93 -20.42
CA PRO A 5 -10.63 -8.32 -20.05
C PRO A 5 -10.99 -8.41 -18.57
N GLU A 6 -12.08 -9.09 -18.27
CA GLU A 6 -12.49 -9.32 -16.89
C GLU A 6 -11.50 -10.26 -16.20
N VAL A 7 -10.99 -9.85 -15.06
CA VAL A 7 -10.07 -10.68 -14.25
C VAL A 7 -10.88 -11.70 -13.46
N ASP A 8 -10.64 -12.97 -13.69
CA ASP A 8 -11.32 -14.04 -12.97
C ASP A 8 -10.79 -14.20 -11.53
N PHE A 9 -11.56 -13.67 -10.58
CA PHE A 9 -11.25 -13.79 -9.17
C PHE A 9 -11.19 -15.23 -8.67
N ASN A 10 -12.02 -16.13 -9.20
CA ASN A 10 -12.03 -17.54 -8.81
C ASN A 10 -10.71 -18.24 -9.20
N LYS A 11 -10.14 -17.86 -10.33
CA LYS A 11 -8.83 -18.35 -10.76
C LYS A 11 -7.72 -17.92 -9.81
N ILE A 12 -7.74 -16.64 -9.35
CA ILE A 12 -6.80 -16.15 -8.35
C ILE A 12 -6.95 -16.93 -7.04
N LEU A 13 -8.18 -17.09 -6.57
CA LEU A 13 -8.50 -17.83 -5.36
C LEU A 13 -8.03 -19.28 -5.44
N TYR A 14 -8.28 -19.95 -6.56
CA TYR A 14 -7.84 -21.32 -6.80
C TYR A 14 -6.32 -21.44 -6.73
N CYS A 15 -5.59 -20.58 -7.47
CA CYS A 15 -4.12 -20.59 -7.45
C CYS A 15 -3.55 -20.32 -6.05
N TYR A 16 -4.15 -19.41 -5.30
CA TYR A 16 -3.71 -19.10 -3.94
C TYR A 16 -3.95 -20.25 -2.97
N HIS A 17 -5.11 -20.92 -3.10
CA HIS A 17 -5.45 -22.08 -2.29
C HIS A 17 -4.53 -23.27 -2.58
N ASP A 18 -4.26 -23.55 -3.86
CA ASP A 18 -3.35 -24.61 -4.33
C ASP A 18 -1.94 -24.43 -3.75
N LEU A 19 -1.45 -23.21 -3.65
CA LEU A 19 -0.16 -22.86 -3.04
C LEU A 19 -0.13 -22.97 -1.51
N GLY A 20 -1.28 -23.21 -0.87
CA GLY A 20 -1.39 -23.37 0.58
C GLY A 20 -1.27 -22.05 1.35
N GLU A 21 -1.94 -20.99 0.90
CA GLU A 21 -2.20 -19.72 1.57
C GLU A 21 -1.10 -19.25 2.58
N LYS A 22 -1.27 -19.53 3.87
CA LYS A 22 -0.31 -19.18 4.92
C LYS A 22 1.10 -19.75 4.69
N LYS A 23 1.19 -20.97 4.10
CA LYS A 23 2.46 -21.61 3.78
C LYS A 23 3.21 -20.84 2.70
N LEU A 24 2.49 -20.34 1.68
CA LEU A 24 3.05 -19.49 0.62
C LEU A 24 3.70 -18.27 1.21
N LEU A 25 2.99 -17.48 2.04
CA LEU A 25 3.52 -16.24 2.62
C LEU A 25 4.72 -16.50 3.55
N LYS A 26 4.68 -17.60 4.33
CA LYS A 26 5.82 -18.00 5.16
C LYS A 26 7.03 -18.38 4.29
N LYS A 27 6.82 -19.13 3.20
CA LYS A 27 7.88 -19.49 2.25
C LYS A 27 8.45 -18.24 1.58
N SER A 28 7.60 -17.30 1.20
CA SER A 28 8.02 -16.00 0.65
C SER A 28 8.95 -15.25 1.60
N LEU A 29 8.55 -15.12 2.88
CA LEU A 29 9.41 -14.48 3.89
C LEU A 29 10.75 -15.22 4.08
N SER A 30 10.71 -16.55 4.18
CA SER A 30 11.94 -17.34 4.40
C SER A 30 12.89 -17.38 3.21
N SER A 31 12.44 -16.97 2.02
CA SER A 31 13.26 -16.91 0.80
C SER A 31 14.03 -15.59 0.65
N LEU A 32 13.77 -14.60 1.50
CA LEU A 32 14.42 -13.30 1.44
C LEU A 32 15.83 -13.35 2.04
N ASP A 33 16.75 -12.61 1.44
CA ASP A 33 18.12 -12.47 1.93
C ASP A 33 18.20 -11.36 2.99
N ILE A 34 17.85 -11.72 4.22
CA ILE A 34 17.79 -10.81 5.36
C ILE A 34 18.61 -11.33 6.53
N ASN A 35 19.38 -10.45 7.16
CA ASN A 35 20.19 -10.75 8.33
C ASN A 35 19.50 -10.50 9.68
N ARG A 36 18.24 -10.07 9.65
CA ARG A 36 17.43 -9.77 10.85
C ARG A 36 16.20 -10.65 10.89
N LYS A 37 15.81 -11.05 12.09
CA LYS A 37 14.58 -11.82 12.30
C LYS A 37 13.37 -10.94 12.09
N VAL A 38 12.51 -11.35 11.15
CA VAL A 38 11.19 -10.75 10.86
C VAL A 38 10.13 -11.82 11.08
N PHE A 39 9.00 -11.41 11.64
CA PHE A 39 7.88 -12.29 11.92
C PHE A 39 6.75 -12.07 10.92
N LEU A 40 5.98 -13.11 10.65
CA LEU A 40 4.76 -13.04 9.85
C LEU A 40 3.58 -13.49 10.70
N TYR A 41 2.59 -12.62 10.86
CA TYR A 41 1.31 -12.97 11.45
C TYR A 41 0.23 -13.03 10.36
N TYR A 42 -0.39 -14.19 10.22
CA TYR A 42 -1.48 -14.43 9.29
C TYR A 42 -2.81 -14.36 10.05
N SER A 43 -3.56 -13.29 9.84
CA SER A 43 -4.85 -13.07 10.47
C SER A 43 -5.96 -13.88 9.80
N LYS A 44 -6.87 -14.40 10.60
CA LYS A 44 -8.12 -14.99 10.11
C LYS A 44 -9.19 -13.93 9.82
N SER A 45 -9.00 -12.70 10.31
CA SER A 45 -9.92 -11.59 10.05
C SER A 45 -9.80 -11.13 8.61
N SER A 46 -10.95 -10.90 7.97
CA SER A 46 -11.04 -10.39 6.59
C SER A 46 -10.66 -8.91 6.43
N HIS A 47 -10.47 -8.18 7.53
CA HIS A 47 -10.25 -6.72 7.48
C HIS A 47 -8.79 -6.31 7.67
N VAL A 48 -7.86 -7.27 7.75
CA VAL A 48 -6.44 -6.97 7.91
C VAL A 48 -5.78 -6.86 6.54
N PRO A 49 -5.29 -5.67 6.12
CA PRO A 49 -4.50 -5.54 4.91
C PRO A 49 -3.14 -6.22 5.08
N ILE A 50 -2.35 -6.27 4.01
CA ILE A 50 -0.92 -6.59 4.14
C ILE A 50 -0.23 -5.30 4.59
N CYS A 51 0.49 -5.35 5.70
CA CYS A 51 1.21 -4.20 6.21
C CYS A 51 2.35 -4.57 7.16
N ALA A 52 3.33 -3.68 7.25
CA ALA A 52 4.45 -3.79 8.17
C ALA A 52 4.19 -3.07 9.48
N LEU A 53 4.60 -3.69 10.58
CA LEU A 53 4.76 -3.07 11.90
C LEU A 53 6.25 -3.03 12.26
N PRO A 54 7.00 -1.98 11.85
CA PRO A 54 8.46 -1.94 11.97
C PRO A 54 8.97 -2.09 13.39
N LYS A 55 8.33 -1.47 14.40
CA LYS A 55 8.70 -1.60 15.82
C LYS A 55 8.67 -3.05 16.31
N LEU A 56 7.76 -3.86 15.81
CA LEU A 56 7.60 -5.25 16.19
C LEU A 56 8.35 -6.20 15.24
N ARG A 57 8.97 -5.69 14.18
CA ARG A 57 9.52 -6.48 13.08
C ARG A 57 8.54 -7.52 12.56
N LEU A 58 7.30 -7.09 12.38
CA LEU A 58 6.18 -7.96 12.08
C LEU A 58 5.51 -7.54 10.77
N VAL A 59 5.33 -8.48 9.86
CA VAL A 59 4.44 -8.36 8.70
C VAL A 59 3.09 -8.96 9.07
N LEU A 60 2.04 -8.16 8.96
CA LEU A 60 0.65 -8.63 9.05
C LEU A 60 0.15 -8.98 7.66
N SER A 61 -0.65 -10.02 7.57
CA SER A 61 -1.36 -10.38 6.33
C SER A 61 -2.63 -11.13 6.64
N SER A 62 -3.58 -11.12 5.72
CA SER A 62 -4.78 -11.96 5.76
C SER A 62 -5.06 -12.53 4.37
N LYS A 63 -5.97 -13.52 4.31
CA LYS A 63 -6.44 -14.08 3.04
C LYS A 63 -7.03 -13.00 2.15
N SER A 64 -7.97 -12.22 2.65
CA SER A 64 -8.64 -11.17 1.88
C SER A 64 -7.70 -10.04 1.48
N GLY A 65 -6.78 -9.62 2.36
CA GLY A 65 -5.79 -8.58 2.04
C GLY A 65 -4.91 -8.98 0.85
N PHE A 66 -4.40 -10.22 0.86
CA PHE A 66 -3.57 -10.71 -0.24
C PHE A 66 -4.38 -10.91 -1.54
N LEU A 67 -5.58 -11.51 -1.45
CA LEU A 67 -6.44 -11.71 -2.62
C LEU A 67 -6.90 -10.39 -3.24
N SER A 68 -7.24 -9.40 -2.42
CA SER A 68 -7.61 -8.06 -2.89
C SER A 68 -6.45 -7.39 -3.63
N PHE A 69 -5.22 -7.49 -3.09
CA PHE A 69 -4.03 -7.00 -3.77
C PHE A 69 -3.84 -7.67 -5.13
N CYS A 70 -3.89 -9.01 -5.19
CA CYS A 70 -3.73 -9.75 -6.44
C CYS A 70 -4.79 -9.37 -7.47
N TYR A 71 -6.06 -9.30 -7.07
CA TYR A 71 -7.16 -8.94 -7.97
C TYR A 71 -6.96 -7.55 -8.58
N ASN A 72 -6.68 -6.56 -7.74
CA ASN A 72 -6.48 -5.18 -8.19
C ASN A 72 -5.24 -5.05 -9.09
N PHE A 73 -4.16 -5.75 -8.75
CA PHE A 73 -2.95 -5.79 -9.59
C PHE A 73 -3.21 -6.42 -10.96
N PHE A 74 -3.85 -7.59 -11.02
CA PHE A 74 -4.17 -8.22 -12.31
C PHE A 74 -5.16 -7.39 -13.12
N HIS A 75 -6.10 -6.70 -12.47
CA HIS A 75 -7.00 -5.75 -13.13
C HIS A 75 -6.22 -4.57 -13.72
N PHE A 76 -5.29 -3.99 -12.98
CA PHE A 76 -4.38 -2.96 -13.48
C PHE A 76 -3.59 -3.48 -14.70
N MET A 77 -3.03 -4.68 -14.62
CA MET A 77 -2.26 -5.29 -15.71
C MET A 77 -3.11 -5.64 -16.93
N SER A 78 -4.41 -5.88 -16.78
CA SER A 78 -5.31 -6.17 -17.91
C SER A 78 -5.41 -5.00 -18.90
N CYS A 79 -5.10 -3.78 -18.48
CA CYS A 79 -5.07 -2.58 -19.32
C CYS A 79 -3.77 -2.44 -20.14
N TYR A 80 -2.76 -3.28 -19.89
CA TYR A 80 -1.49 -3.23 -20.61
C TYR A 80 -1.52 -4.06 -21.87
N ARG A 81 -0.68 -3.67 -22.85
CA ARG A 81 -0.53 -4.40 -24.13
C ARG A 81 -0.12 -5.87 -23.94
N TYR A 82 0.68 -6.11 -22.90
CA TYR A 82 1.17 -7.46 -22.53
C TYR A 82 0.74 -7.77 -21.09
N PRO A 83 -0.50 -8.24 -20.91
CA PRO A 83 -1.02 -8.53 -19.57
C PRO A 83 -0.30 -9.73 -18.95
N ILE A 84 -0.06 -9.66 -17.66
CA ILE A 84 0.47 -10.79 -16.88
C ILE A 84 -0.67 -11.76 -16.60
N PRO A 85 -0.55 -13.06 -16.98
CA PRO A 85 -1.63 -14.03 -16.77
C PRO A 85 -1.73 -14.44 -15.31
N VAL A 86 -2.95 -14.75 -14.86
CA VAL A 86 -3.18 -15.39 -13.56
C VAL A 86 -2.68 -16.83 -13.61
N SER A 87 -1.66 -17.15 -12.80
CA SER A 87 -1.07 -18.47 -12.66
C SER A 87 -0.52 -18.69 -11.26
N THR A 88 -0.33 -19.95 -10.84
CA THR A 88 0.31 -20.26 -9.55
C THR A 88 1.73 -19.71 -9.46
N ALA A 89 2.50 -19.70 -10.55
CA ALA A 89 3.83 -19.12 -10.61
C ALA A 89 3.79 -17.60 -10.31
N ASN A 90 2.94 -16.86 -11.02
CA ASN A 90 2.82 -15.42 -10.83
C ASN A 90 2.26 -15.06 -9.44
N ILE A 91 1.27 -15.81 -8.92
CA ILE A 91 0.78 -15.62 -7.54
C ILE A 91 1.90 -15.86 -6.52
N SER A 92 2.76 -16.87 -6.76
CA SER A 92 3.90 -17.16 -5.89
C SER A 92 4.92 -16.02 -5.90
N SER A 93 5.27 -15.49 -7.07
CA SER A 93 6.19 -14.35 -7.21
C SER A 93 5.58 -13.06 -6.62
N ILE A 94 4.27 -12.79 -6.84
CA ILE A 94 3.57 -11.67 -6.20
C ILE A 94 3.67 -11.76 -4.68
N ALA A 95 3.42 -12.94 -4.09
CA ALA A 95 3.53 -13.12 -2.64
C ALA A 95 4.95 -12.81 -2.14
N LYS A 96 5.99 -13.28 -2.85
CA LYS A 96 7.38 -12.99 -2.52
C LYS A 96 7.67 -11.48 -2.56
N PHE A 97 7.21 -10.79 -3.60
CA PHE A 97 7.50 -9.36 -3.80
C PHE A 97 6.72 -8.46 -2.83
N VAL A 98 5.46 -8.76 -2.59
CA VAL A 98 4.66 -8.01 -1.60
C VAL A 98 5.22 -8.20 -0.18
N ILE A 99 5.58 -9.42 0.21
CA ILE A 99 6.23 -9.65 1.51
C ILE A 99 7.59 -8.96 1.58
N SER A 100 8.38 -8.96 0.51
CA SER A 100 9.68 -8.25 0.51
C SER A 100 9.51 -6.74 0.66
N HIS A 101 8.47 -6.15 0.07
CA HIS A 101 8.14 -4.74 0.25
C HIS A 101 7.82 -4.41 1.71
N GLU A 102 6.99 -5.20 2.38
CA GLU A 102 6.69 -5.02 3.79
C GLU A 102 7.94 -5.18 4.68
N VAL A 103 8.81 -6.11 4.32
CA VAL A 103 10.12 -6.24 4.97
C VAL A 103 11.00 -5.01 4.69
N GLY A 104 10.91 -4.42 3.49
CA GLY A 104 11.56 -3.17 3.15
C GLY A 104 11.22 -2.04 4.14
N HIS A 105 9.96 -1.87 4.50
CA HIS A 105 9.55 -0.92 5.56
C HIS A 105 10.15 -1.23 6.94
N ILE A 106 10.35 -2.52 7.26
CA ILE A 106 10.95 -2.93 8.53
C ILE A 106 12.46 -2.65 8.56
N LEU A 107 13.10 -2.74 7.41
CA LEU A 107 14.57 -2.55 7.28
C LEU A 107 14.94 -1.10 6.96
N ASP A 108 13.99 -0.25 6.60
CA ASP A 108 14.24 1.16 6.31
C ASP A 108 14.77 1.89 7.57
N PRO A 109 16.00 2.41 7.57
CA PRO A 109 16.57 3.11 8.71
C PRO A 109 15.84 4.42 9.03
N ASP A 110 15.20 5.05 8.03
CA ASP A 110 14.55 6.35 8.18
C ASP A 110 13.03 6.24 8.39
N VAL A 111 12.51 5.03 8.60
CA VAL A 111 11.06 4.79 8.74
C VAL A 111 10.41 5.63 9.83
N TYR A 112 11.15 5.96 10.91
CA TYR A 112 10.60 6.74 12.02
C TYR A 112 10.61 8.23 11.74
N SER A 113 11.70 8.79 11.23
CA SER A 113 11.79 10.20 10.86
C SER A 113 10.79 10.56 9.75
N SER A 114 10.63 9.68 8.76
CA SER A 114 9.62 9.86 7.71
C SER A 114 8.19 9.82 8.26
N LYS A 115 7.92 9.06 9.33
CA LYS A 115 6.61 9.04 9.99
C LYS A 115 6.37 10.27 10.86
N GLU A 116 7.40 10.83 11.47
CA GLU A 116 7.32 12.09 12.20
C GLU A 116 6.99 13.23 11.22
N GLU A 117 7.75 13.37 10.13
CA GLU A 117 7.45 14.34 9.07
C GLU A 117 6.01 14.18 8.53
N TYR A 118 5.55 12.95 8.31
CA TYR A 118 4.19 12.66 7.91
C TYR A 118 3.16 13.16 8.93
N ALA A 119 3.39 12.96 10.22
CA ALA A 119 2.50 13.41 11.29
C ALA A 119 2.42 14.94 11.36
N ASP A 120 3.56 15.63 11.16
CA ASP A 120 3.62 17.09 11.11
C ASP A 120 2.83 17.65 9.91
N ILE A 121 2.98 17.06 8.73
CA ILE A 121 2.21 17.45 7.53
C ILE A 121 0.71 17.23 7.77
N LEU A 122 0.32 16.10 8.37
CA LEU A 122 -1.09 15.86 8.71
C LEU A 122 -1.64 16.86 9.69
N SER A 123 -0.86 17.24 10.71
CA SER A 123 -1.24 18.27 11.69
C SER A 123 -1.52 19.60 10.98
N ASN A 124 -0.63 20.01 10.09
CA ASN A 124 -0.79 21.22 9.28
C ASN A 124 -2.06 21.18 8.41
N ILE A 125 -2.35 20.04 7.78
CA ILE A 125 -3.59 19.86 6.99
C ILE A 125 -4.82 20.06 7.90
N VAL A 126 -4.84 19.43 9.07
CA VAL A 126 -5.95 19.55 10.02
C VAL A 126 -6.14 20.99 10.47
N GLU A 127 -5.06 21.71 10.79
CA GLU A 127 -5.10 23.12 11.20
C GLU A 127 -5.69 24.00 10.11
N LYS A 128 -5.25 23.83 8.86
CA LYS A 128 -5.77 24.59 7.72
C LYS A 128 -7.23 24.26 7.41
N LEU A 129 -7.66 23.00 7.53
CA LEU A 129 -9.07 22.64 7.38
C LEU A 129 -9.95 23.35 8.41
N ILE A 130 -9.45 23.54 9.63
CA ILE A 130 -10.17 24.27 10.69
C ILE A 130 -10.13 25.79 10.41
N GLU A 131 -8.98 26.34 10.05
CA GLU A 131 -8.80 27.77 9.75
C GLU A 131 -9.73 28.24 8.63
N TYR A 132 -9.87 27.43 7.57
CA TYR A 132 -10.73 27.75 6.42
C TYR A 132 -12.19 27.30 6.57
N ASP A 133 -12.59 26.80 7.75
CA ASP A 133 -13.93 26.23 8.00
C ASP A 133 -14.36 25.24 6.91
N ILE A 134 -13.42 24.37 6.49
CA ILE A 134 -13.66 23.38 5.45
C ILE A 134 -14.24 22.11 6.09
N ASP A 135 -15.51 21.83 5.77
CA ASP A 135 -16.18 20.59 6.17
C ASP A 135 -15.99 19.50 5.10
N ILE A 136 -15.09 18.58 5.41
CA ILE A 136 -14.75 17.44 4.52
C ILE A 136 -15.89 16.44 4.34
N SER A 137 -16.94 16.48 5.17
CA SER A 137 -18.11 15.62 5.03
C SER A 137 -19.08 16.09 3.95
N LYS A 138 -18.99 17.35 3.54
CA LYS A 138 -19.88 17.96 2.56
C LYS A 138 -19.44 17.65 1.12
N ALA A 139 -20.40 17.34 0.27
CA ALA A 139 -20.17 17.06 -1.14
C ALA A 139 -19.50 18.24 -1.88
N ASP A 140 -19.77 19.45 -1.47
CA ASP A 140 -19.20 20.67 -2.09
C ASP A 140 -17.70 20.83 -1.85
N PHE A 141 -17.15 20.24 -0.78
CA PHE A 141 -15.72 20.20 -0.53
C PHE A 141 -14.92 19.65 -1.73
N TYR A 142 -15.46 18.66 -2.44
CA TYR A 142 -14.80 18.00 -3.58
C TYR A 142 -14.93 18.76 -4.90
N LYS A 143 -15.77 19.79 -4.94
CA LYS A 143 -16.02 20.61 -6.12
C LYS A 143 -15.30 21.95 -6.06
N LYS A 144 -14.80 22.37 -4.90
CA LYS A 144 -14.12 23.63 -4.71
C LYS A 144 -12.62 23.48 -4.92
N ASN A 145 -12.00 24.52 -5.49
CA ASN A 145 -10.55 24.65 -5.45
C ASN A 145 -10.11 24.85 -4.01
N LEU A 146 -9.13 24.10 -3.56
CA LEU A 146 -8.56 24.24 -2.24
C LEU A 146 -7.75 25.55 -2.17
N PRO A 147 -7.64 26.18 -0.98
CA PRO A 147 -6.64 27.21 -0.73
C PRO A 147 -5.24 26.69 -1.10
N SER A 148 -4.41 27.55 -1.71
CA SER A 148 -3.11 27.12 -2.27
C SER A 148 -2.19 26.48 -1.24
N ASP A 149 -2.17 27.00 -0.03
CA ASP A 149 -1.34 26.50 1.07
C ASP A 149 -1.84 25.16 1.63
N LEU A 150 -3.16 24.90 1.60
CA LEU A 150 -3.71 23.56 1.89
C LEU A 150 -3.37 22.58 0.77
N GLU A 151 -3.43 23.02 -0.49
CA GLU A 151 -3.03 22.20 -1.63
C GLU A 151 -1.55 21.83 -1.55
N GLU A 152 -0.68 22.75 -1.17
CA GLU A 152 0.75 22.51 -0.92
C GLU A 152 0.98 21.43 0.15
N CYS A 153 0.23 21.49 1.26
CA CYS A 153 0.29 20.45 2.30
C CYS A 153 -0.13 19.08 1.78
N VAL A 154 -1.17 19.01 0.94
CA VAL A 154 -1.62 17.75 0.31
C VAL A 154 -0.55 17.20 -0.64
N VAL A 155 0.10 18.07 -1.42
CA VAL A 155 1.21 17.67 -2.30
C VAL A 155 2.40 17.17 -1.48
N ALA A 156 2.74 17.84 -0.37
CA ALA A 156 3.81 17.41 0.54
C ALA A 156 3.50 16.03 1.15
N LEU A 157 2.25 15.79 1.58
CA LEU A 157 1.82 14.50 2.09
C LEU A 157 1.99 13.37 1.06
N LYS A 158 1.51 13.59 -0.17
CA LYS A 158 1.68 12.62 -1.26
C LYS A 158 3.15 12.34 -1.53
N ARG A 159 3.99 13.37 -1.54
CA ARG A 159 5.44 13.22 -1.76
C ARG A 159 6.09 12.39 -0.65
N ASN A 160 5.77 12.66 0.61
CA ASN A 160 6.27 11.86 1.74
C ASN A 160 5.85 10.40 1.61
N LEU A 161 4.58 10.10 1.32
CA LEU A 161 4.06 8.74 1.12
C LEU A 161 4.79 8.03 -0.02
N ILE A 162 4.87 8.65 -1.21
CA ILE A 162 5.53 8.05 -2.38
C ILE A 162 7.01 7.80 -2.10
N SER A 163 7.70 8.72 -1.42
CA SER A 163 9.11 8.58 -1.06
C SER A 163 9.33 7.36 -0.14
N ARG A 164 8.52 7.22 0.89
CA ARG A 164 8.58 6.10 1.83
C ARG A 164 8.31 4.75 1.15
N GLU A 165 7.26 4.71 0.34
CA GLU A 165 6.89 3.50 -0.40
C GLU A 165 7.98 3.14 -1.43
N SER A 166 8.48 4.13 -2.19
CA SER A 166 9.56 3.91 -3.14
C SER A 166 10.81 3.35 -2.46
N LYS A 167 11.18 3.89 -1.30
CA LYS A 167 12.33 3.43 -0.52
C LYS A 167 12.16 1.98 -0.02
N ALA A 168 10.96 1.63 0.44
CA ALA A 168 10.66 0.25 0.84
C ALA A 168 10.80 -0.72 -0.35
N TRP A 169 10.36 -0.32 -1.55
CA TRP A 169 10.56 -1.09 -2.78
C TRP A 169 12.03 -1.20 -3.19
N ASP A 170 12.82 -0.13 -3.02
CA ASP A 170 14.26 -0.16 -3.31
C ASP A 170 14.99 -1.13 -2.38
N ILE A 171 14.67 -1.13 -1.09
CA ILE A 171 15.18 -2.12 -0.13
C ILE A 171 14.70 -3.54 -0.50
N ALA A 172 13.41 -3.71 -0.84
CA ALA A 172 12.86 -4.98 -1.27
C ALA A 172 13.64 -5.58 -2.45
N LYS A 173 14.02 -4.74 -3.41
CA LYS A 173 14.82 -5.17 -4.58
C LYS A 173 16.18 -5.74 -4.20
N THR A 174 16.78 -5.28 -3.10
CA THR A 174 18.10 -5.76 -2.63
C THR A 174 18.03 -7.09 -1.89
N ILE A 175 16.89 -7.44 -1.29
CA ILE A 175 16.71 -8.65 -0.48
C ILE A 175 16.02 -9.80 -1.23
N VAL A 176 15.54 -9.53 -2.46
CA VAL A 176 14.90 -10.53 -3.32
C VAL A 176 15.92 -11.16 -4.26
N LYS A 177 15.89 -12.50 -4.36
CA LYS A 177 16.59 -13.22 -5.43
C LYS A 177 15.62 -13.42 -6.59
N PHE A 178 15.91 -12.76 -7.72
CA PHE A 178 15.16 -12.94 -8.96
C PHE A 178 15.60 -14.24 -9.64
N SER A 179 14.64 -14.99 -10.16
CA SER A 179 14.91 -16.27 -10.84
C SER A 179 15.26 -16.07 -12.32
N ASN A 180 14.69 -15.03 -12.94
CA ASN A 180 14.85 -14.65 -14.34
C ASN A 180 14.35 -13.23 -14.59
N ASP A 181 14.42 -12.77 -15.84
CA ASP A 181 13.98 -11.42 -16.25
C ASP A 181 12.46 -11.23 -16.10
N ASP A 182 11.65 -12.29 -16.24
CA ASP A 182 10.20 -12.21 -16.03
C ASP A 182 9.85 -11.92 -14.58
N ASP A 183 10.59 -12.48 -13.63
CA ASP A 183 10.45 -12.17 -12.19
C ASP A 183 10.78 -10.69 -11.93
N MET A 184 11.84 -10.17 -12.57
CA MET A 184 12.23 -8.77 -12.43
C MET A 184 11.20 -7.84 -13.08
N TYR A 185 10.70 -8.17 -14.26
CA TYR A 185 9.61 -7.45 -14.91
C TYR A 185 8.34 -7.41 -14.04
N LEU A 186 7.95 -8.55 -13.49
CA LEU A 186 6.80 -8.64 -12.59
C LEU A 186 6.98 -7.78 -11.33
N PHE A 187 8.18 -7.79 -10.74
CA PHE A 187 8.51 -6.94 -9.59
C PHE A 187 8.34 -5.45 -9.91
N ASP A 188 8.90 -5.00 -11.04
CA ASP A 188 8.83 -3.61 -11.46
C ASP A 188 7.38 -3.18 -11.78
N ARG A 189 6.54 -4.08 -12.33
CA ARG A 189 5.10 -3.80 -12.55
C ARG A 189 4.31 -3.72 -11.24
N ILE A 190 4.62 -4.56 -10.26
CA ILE A 190 3.98 -4.49 -8.93
C ILE A 190 4.36 -3.19 -8.23
N ARG A 191 5.64 -2.80 -8.28
CA ARG A 191 6.12 -1.51 -7.77
C ARG A 191 5.38 -0.34 -8.42
N GLU A 192 5.29 -0.32 -9.74
CA GLU A 192 4.58 0.72 -10.48
C GLU A 192 3.11 0.82 -10.05
N TYR A 193 2.42 -0.32 -9.99
CA TYR A 193 1.05 -0.39 -9.52
C TYR A 193 0.91 0.18 -8.09
N ALA A 194 1.75 -0.28 -7.16
CA ALA A 194 1.69 0.16 -5.77
C ALA A 194 1.93 1.67 -5.64
N LEU A 195 2.94 2.22 -6.32
CA LEU A 195 3.23 3.66 -6.29
C LEU A 195 2.14 4.49 -6.98
N ALA A 196 1.51 3.98 -8.04
CA ALA A 196 0.42 4.66 -8.71
C ALA A 196 -0.79 4.87 -7.80
N THR A 197 -1.07 3.97 -6.86
CA THR A 197 -2.20 4.11 -5.91
C THR A 197 -2.11 5.38 -5.07
N TYR A 198 -0.91 5.87 -4.77
CA TYR A 198 -0.69 7.12 -4.02
C TYR A 198 -0.86 8.38 -4.87
N ASN A 199 -0.71 8.28 -6.20
CA ASN A 199 -0.89 9.42 -7.11
C ASN A 199 -2.36 9.75 -7.38
N PHE A 200 -3.25 8.75 -7.36
CA PHE A 200 -4.66 8.91 -7.72
C PHE A 200 -5.56 9.37 -6.58
N GLY A 201 -5.03 9.46 -5.34
CA GLY A 201 -5.81 9.92 -4.18
C GLY A 201 -6.13 11.42 -4.28
N ASN A 202 -7.44 11.78 -4.23
CA ASN A 202 -7.85 13.12 -3.87
C ASN A 202 -7.79 13.31 -2.34
N LEU A 203 -7.94 14.54 -1.86
CA LEU A 203 -7.90 14.83 -0.43
C LEU A 203 -8.90 13.98 0.38
N LYS A 204 -10.05 13.61 -0.18
CA LYS A 204 -11.03 12.71 0.47
C LYS A 204 -10.45 11.35 0.78
N ASN A 205 -9.78 10.75 -0.18
CA ASN A 205 -9.16 9.44 0.00
C ASN A 205 -8.05 9.53 1.04
N ILE A 206 -7.23 10.59 0.98
CA ILE A 206 -6.17 10.85 1.97
C ILE A 206 -6.77 11.01 3.37
N VAL A 207 -7.82 11.79 3.51
CA VAL A 207 -8.53 12.02 4.78
C VAL A 207 -9.11 10.72 5.33
N LYS A 208 -9.74 9.92 4.49
CA LYS A 208 -10.34 8.64 4.87
C LYS A 208 -9.29 7.59 5.23
N GLU A 209 -8.24 7.47 4.43
CA GLU A 209 -7.16 6.49 4.64
C GLU A 209 -6.35 6.78 5.89
N HIS A 210 -6.18 8.06 6.25
CA HIS A 210 -5.35 8.48 7.38
C HIS A 210 -6.14 8.87 8.62
N ASN A 211 -7.44 8.55 8.68
CA ASN A 211 -8.31 8.84 9.83
C ASN A 211 -8.35 10.33 10.26
N ILE A 212 -8.12 11.27 9.33
CA ILE A 212 -8.17 12.71 9.62
C ILE A 212 -9.56 13.08 10.16
N GLU A 213 -10.64 12.47 9.65
CA GLU A 213 -11.99 12.64 10.20
C GLU A 213 -12.07 12.33 11.70
N THR A 214 -11.36 11.29 12.13
CA THR A 214 -11.31 10.91 13.55
C THR A 214 -10.58 11.97 14.35
N VAL A 215 -9.45 12.47 13.86
CA VAL A 215 -8.69 13.54 14.50
C VAL A 215 -9.52 14.82 14.63
N LEU A 216 -10.23 15.23 13.57
CA LEU A 216 -11.12 16.39 13.58
C LEU A 216 -12.28 16.24 14.57
N LYS A 217 -12.86 15.02 14.68
CA LYS A 217 -13.91 14.74 15.67
C LYS A 217 -13.40 14.88 17.11
N TYR A 218 -12.22 14.33 17.40
CA TYR A 218 -11.65 14.40 18.75
C TYR A 218 -11.21 15.82 19.12
N ARG A 219 -10.72 16.63 18.18
CA ARG A 219 -10.27 18.01 18.46
C ARG A 219 -11.42 18.94 18.90
N LYS A 220 -12.65 18.70 18.42
CA LYS A 220 -13.84 19.43 18.91
C LYS A 220 -14.08 19.28 20.42
N TYR A 221 -13.52 18.26 21.05
CA TYR A 221 -13.60 18.04 22.50
C TYR A 221 -12.46 18.68 23.30
N PHE A 222 -11.40 19.19 22.64
CA PHE A 222 -10.23 19.75 23.29
C PHE A 222 -10.14 21.29 23.17
N ILE A 223 -11.06 21.94 22.45
CA ILE A 223 -11.07 23.39 22.20
C ILE A 223 -12.15 24.12 23.03
N ASN A 224 -12.80 23.46 23.97
CA ASN A 224 -13.74 24.06 24.93
C ASN A 224 -13.11 24.19 26.31
#